data_07feb26d98144ea75e15022810f81d84
#
_entry.id   07feb26d98144ea75e15022810f81d84
#
_cell.length_a   1.000
_cell.length_b   1.000
_cell.length_c   1.000
_cell.angle_alpha   90.00
_cell.angle_beta   90.00
_cell.angle_gamma   90.00
#
_symmetry.space_group_name_H-M   'P 1'
#
loop_
_entity.id
_entity.type
_entity.pdbx_description
1 polymer ?
#
loop_
_entity_poly.entity_id
_entity_poly.type
_entity_poly.pdbx_seq_one_letter_code
_entity_poly.pdbx_strand_id
1 'polypeptide(L)'
;MKTMMALALATAVATPALAQEWKAAVAAGTIGEQSDGYLAVVGGNAGLSGTVAAINIQRKKAYTDRATAEGATVEAMGIAGGCNQIKRLPAGAKYRLVGGGWQTAGQGALQLDPRCP
;
A
#
# COMPACT_ATOMS: atom_id res chain seq x y z
N MET A 1 32.64 -10.89 40.57
CA MET A 1 31.56 -10.11 39.99
C MET A 1 31.54 -10.39 38.50
N LYS A 2 30.56 -11.14 38.03
CA LYS A 2 30.39 -11.42 36.59
C LYS A 2 29.45 -10.36 36.04
N THR A 3 30.01 -9.44 35.27
CA THR A 3 29.23 -8.51 34.47
C THR A 3 28.62 -9.30 33.31
N MET A 4 27.31 -9.55 33.37
CA MET A 4 26.56 -10.04 32.23
C MET A 4 26.38 -8.89 31.23
N MET A 5 27.12 -8.95 30.16
CA MET A 5 26.91 -8.09 29.01
C MET A 5 25.69 -8.61 28.26
N ALA A 6 24.56 -7.96 28.42
CA ALA A 6 23.37 -8.25 27.63
C ALA A 6 23.63 -7.76 26.20
N LEU A 7 23.81 -8.71 25.29
CA LEU A 7 23.84 -8.42 23.87
C LEU A 7 22.41 -8.07 23.45
N ALA A 8 22.11 -6.79 23.31
CA ALA A 8 20.88 -6.35 22.69
C ALA A 8 20.96 -6.72 21.21
N LEU A 9 20.24 -7.77 20.80
CA LEU A 9 19.99 -8.05 19.38
C LEU A 9 19.14 -6.91 18.85
N ALA A 10 19.76 -5.96 18.16
CA ALA A 10 19.03 -5.01 17.34
C ALA A 10 18.45 -5.78 16.16
N THR A 11 17.22 -6.25 16.27
CA THR A 11 16.46 -6.68 15.10
C THR A 11 16.23 -5.46 14.23
N ALA A 12 16.78 -5.48 13.00
CA ALA A 12 16.50 -4.45 12.01
C ALA A 12 15.03 -4.57 11.60
N VAL A 13 14.14 -3.89 12.32
CA VAL A 13 12.75 -3.71 11.92
C VAL A 13 12.76 -2.74 10.74
N ALA A 14 12.09 -3.11 9.62
CA ALA A 14 11.83 -2.21 8.51
C ALA A 14 11.42 -0.85 9.07
N THR A 15 12.15 0.20 8.67
CA THR A 15 12.15 1.52 9.31
C THR A 15 10.73 2.01 9.59
N PRO A 16 10.31 2.19 10.86
CA PRO A 16 8.99 2.72 11.21
C PRO A 16 8.67 4.04 10.51
N ALA A 17 9.72 4.81 10.18
CA ALA A 17 9.62 6.09 9.48
C ALA A 17 9.05 5.95 8.06
N LEU A 18 9.47 4.95 7.26
CA LEU A 18 8.94 4.73 5.90
C LEU A 18 7.46 4.29 5.95
N ALA A 19 7.11 3.40 6.89
CA ALA A 19 5.73 2.93 7.05
C ALA A 19 4.80 4.07 7.48
N GLN A 20 5.25 4.99 8.34
CA GLN A 20 4.47 6.15 8.76
C GLN A 20 4.37 7.20 7.65
N GLU A 21 5.44 7.43 6.90
CA GLU A 21 5.49 8.42 5.83
C GLU A 21 4.48 8.10 4.74
N TRP A 22 4.44 6.87 4.23
CA TRP A 22 3.51 6.55 3.16
C TRP A 22 2.06 6.51 3.64
N LYS A 23 1.79 6.06 4.86
CA LYS A 23 0.43 6.07 5.44
C LYS A 23 -0.08 7.48 5.66
N ALA A 24 0.76 8.37 6.15
CA ALA A 24 0.42 9.78 6.30
C ALA A 24 0.14 10.43 4.93
N ALA A 25 0.94 10.11 3.91
CA ALA A 25 0.75 10.60 2.55
C ALA A 25 -0.55 10.08 1.92
N VAL A 26 -0.93 8.84 2.18
CA VAL A 26 -2.23 8.29 1.75
C VAL A 26 -3.38 9.05 2.43
N ALA A 27 -3.31 9.23 3.74
CA ALA A 27 -4.32 9.99 4.49
C ALA A 27 -4.43 11.44 4.01
N ALA A 28 -3.32 12.07 3.64
CA ALA A 28 -3.27 13.42 3.09
C ALA A 28 -3.72 13.51 1.62
N GLY A 29 -3.87 12.39 0.93
CA GLY A 29 -4.28 12.35 -0.48
C GLY A 29 -3.18 12.70 -1.47
N THR A 30 -1.91 12.66 -1.06
CA THR A 30 -0.75 12.91 -1.94
C THR A 30 -0.22 11.64 -2.60
N ILE A 31 -0.54 10.49 -2.03
CA ILE A 31 -0.40 9.15 -2.61
C ILE A 31 -1.79 8.51 -2.58
N GLY A 32 -2.15 7.78 -3.60
CA GLY A 32 -3.45 7.12 -3.69
C GLY A 32 -3.35 5.62 -3.94
N GLU A 33 -4.38 4.90 -3.53
CA GLU A 33 -4.53 3.47 -3.79
C GLU A 33 -5.15 3.23 -5.17
N GLN A 34 -4.63 2.25 -5.88
CA GLN A 34 -5.20 1.83 -7.17
C GLN A 34 -5.86 0.45 -7.07
N SER A 35 -6.81 0.21 -7.94
CA SER A 35 -7.54 -1.06 -8.01
C SER A 35 -6.68 -2.27 -8.36
N ASP A 36 -5.48 -2.06 -8.90
CA ASP A 36 -4.53 -3.14 -9.19
C ASP A 36 -3.70 -3.58 -7.95
N GLY A 37 -3.88 -2.90 -6.83
CA GLY A 37 -3.18 -3.21 -5.58
C GLY A 37 -1.90 -2.44 -5.35
N TYR A 38 -1.59 -1.46 -6.20
CA TYR A 38 -0.39 -0.63 -6.08
C TYR A 38 -0.73 0.82 -5.78
N LEU A 39 0.23 1.52 -5.19
CA LEU A 39 0.14 2.96 -4.96
C LEU A 39 0.52 3.74 -6.22
N ALA A 40 0.02 4.95 -6.33
CA ALA A 40 0.50 5.94 -7.29
C ALA A 40 0.56 7.33 -6.65
N VAL A 41 1.46 8.16 -7.15
CA VAL A 41 1.53 9.57 -6.74
C VAL A 41 0.30 10.30 -7.28
N VAL A 42 -0.34 11.11 -6.45
CA VAL A 42 -1.48 11.95 -6.84
C VAL A 42 -0.95 13.34 -7.22
N GLY A 43 -1.29 13.78 -8.42
CA GLY A 43 -0.89 15.12 -8.90
C GLY A 43 0.61 15.29 -9.02
N GLY A 44 1.10 16.52 -8.73
CA GLY A 44 2.49 16.92 -8.91
C GLY A 44 3.43 16.59 -7.76
N ASN A 45 3.13 15.62 -6.91
CA ASN A 45 3.95 15.27 -5.74
C ASN A 45 5.13 14.36 -6.10
N ALA A 46 5.97 14.78 -7.05
CA ALA A 46 7.07 13.98 -7.60
C ALA A 46 8.09 13.53 -6.52
N GLY A 47 8.25 14.28 -5.43
CA GLY A 47 9.09 13.89 -4.31
C GLY A 47 8.70 12.61 -3.60
N LEU A 48 7.48 12.10 -3.83
CA LEU A 48 6.97 10.86 -3.27
C LEU A 48 7.18 9.64 -4.17
N SER A 49 7.73 9.81 -5.37
CA SER A 49 7.93 8.72 -6.34
C SER A 49 8.80 7.59 -5.80
N GLY A 50 9.85 7.92 -5.06
CA GLY A 50 10.74 6.93 -4.44
C GLY A 50 10.03 6.12 -3.36
N THR A 51 9.23 6.75 -2.54
CA THR A 51 8.42 6.10 -1.50
C THR A 51 7.41 5.16 -2.13
N VAL A 52 6.69 5.60 -3.16
CA VAL A 52 5.73 4.78 -3.91
C VAL A 52 6.43 3.57 -4.52
N ALA A 53 7.55 3.76 -5.19
CA ALA A 53 8.30 2.66 -5.80
C ALA A 53 8.74 1.63 -4.76
N ALA A 54 9.25 2.05 -3.62
CA ALA A 54 9.69 1.16 -2.55
C ALA A 54 8.53 0.33 -1.98
N ILE A 55 7.39 0.93 -1.72
CA ILE A 55 6.21 0.23 -1.21
C ILE A 55 5.65 -0.73 -2.26
N ASN A 56 5.60 -0.33 -3.52
CA ASN A 56 5.10 -1.19 -4.61
C ASN A 56 5.98 -2.43 -4.82
N ILE A 57 7.29 -2.31 -4.62
CA ILE A 57 8.20 -3.47 -4.65
C ILE A 57 7.84 -4.47 -3.53
N GLN A 58 7.62 -3.99 -2.32
CA GLN A 58 7.22 -4.83 -1.19
C GLN A 58 5.86 -5.49 -1.43
N ARG A 59 4.91 -4.74 -1.97
CA ARG A 59 3.58 -5.26 -2.32
C ARG A 59 3.65 -6.33 -3.40
N LYS A 60 4.41 -6.11 -4.45
CA LYS A 60 4.60 -7.10 -5.52
C LYS A 60 5.17 -8.41 -4.99
N LYS A 61 6.14 -8.33 -4.08
CA LYS A 61 6.68 -9.52 -3.42
C LYS A 61 5.59 -10.25 -2.63
N ALA A 62 4.80 -9.55 -1.84
CA ALA A 62 3.72 -10.14 -1.06
C ALA A 62 2.65 -10.78 -1.97
N TYR A 63 2.26 -10.14 -3.05
CA TYR A 63 1.31 -10.70 -4.01
C TYR A 63 1.88 -11.93 -4.72
N THR A 64 3.16 -11.91 -5.08
CA THR A 64 3.83 -13.05 -5.69
C THR A 64 3.86 -14.24 -4.75
N ASP A 65 4.21 -14.04 -3.49
CA ASP A 65 4.27 -15.10 -2.48
C ASP A 65 2.87 -15.72 -2.26
N ARG A 66 1.84 -14.90 -2.17
CA ARG A 66 0.46 -15.38 -2.03
C ARG A 66 -0.05 -16.11 -3.27
N ALA A 67 0.25 -15.59 -4.44
CA ALA A 67 -0.11 -16.23 -5.71
C ALA A 67 0.48 -17.64 -5.79
N THR A 68 1.74 -17.80 -5.43
CA THR A 68 2.39 -19.12 -5.36
C THR A 68 1.70 -20.05 -4.37
N ALA A 69 1.39 -19.56 -3.17
CA ALA A 69 0.76 -20.36 -2.12
C ALA A 69 -0.68 -20.80 -2.48
N GLU A 70 -1.41 -19.95 -3.19
CA GLU A 70 -2.82 -20.17 -3.50
C GLU A 70 -3.06 -20.75 -4.92
N GLY A 71 -2.00 -20.92 -5.72
CA GLY A 71 -2.14 -21.35 -7.11
C GLY A 71 -2.86 -20.33 -7.98
N ALA A 72 -2.72 -19.05 -7.67
CA ALA A 72 -3.35 -17.93 -8.36
C ALA A 72 -2.32 -17.10 -9.14
N THR A 73 -2.77 -16.08 -9.84
CA THR A 73 -1.90 -15.12 -10.52
C THR A 73 -1.51 -13.97 -9.60
N VAL A 74 -0.35 -13.38 -9.83
CA VAL A 74 0.09 -12.17 -9.10
C VAL A 74 -0.90 -11.03 -9.31
N GLU A 75 -1.44 -10.90 -10.52
CA GLU A 75 -2.45 -9.91 -10.86
C GLU A 75 -3.74 -10.08 -10.03
N ALA A 76 -4.24 -11.31 -9.89
CA ALA A 76 -5.42 -11.58 -9.08
C ALA A 76 -5.19 -11.24 -7.60
N MET A 77 -4.00 -11.52 -7.07
CA MET A 77 -3.64 -11.15 -5.71
C MET A 77 -3.52 -9.64 -5.53
N GLY A 78 -2.99 -8.94 -6.52
CA GLY A 78 -2.94 -7.49 -6.54
C GLY A 78 -4.33 -6.85 -6.51
N ILE A 79 -5.25 -7.35 -7.33
CA ILE A 79 -6.64 -6.87 -7.36
C ILE A 79 -7.32 -7.10 -6.00
N ALA A 80 -7.19 -8.28 -5.43
CA ALA A 80 -7.73 -8.58 -4.10
C ALA A 80 -7.14 -7.64 -3.03
N GLY A 81 -5.84 -7.38 -3.10
CA GLY A 81 -5.16 -6.42 -2.23
C GLY A 81 -5.69 -5.00 -2.41
N GLY A 82 -5.85 -4.55 -3.63
CA GLY A 82 -6.43 -3.24 -3.96
C GLY A 82 -7.84 -3.08 -3.42
N CYS A 83 -8.69 -4.09 -3.57
CA CYS A 83 -10.03 -4.10 -3.00
C CYS A 83 -10.00 -3.90 -1.48
N ASN A 84 -9.15 -4.64 -0.78
CA ASN A 84 -9.02 -4.54 0.66
C ASN A 84 -8.46 -3.19 1.11
N GLN A 85 -7.44 -2.67 0.44
CA GLN A 85 -6.84 -1.39 0.76
C GLN A 85 -7.83 -0.23 0.57
N ILE A 86 -8.56 -0.22 -0.55
CA ILE A 86 -9.52 0.83 -0.85
C ILE A 86 -10.66 0.82 0.17
N LYS A 87 -11.16 -0.34 0.55
CA LYS A 87 -12.23 -0.45 1.57
C LYS A 87 -11.82 0.11 2.93
N ARG A 88 -10.53 0.16 3.24
CA ARG A 88 -10.00 0.59 4.54
C ARG A 88 -9.51 2.04 4.56
N LEU A 89 -9.62 2.75 3.45
CA LEU A 89 -9.14 4.11 3.37
C LEU A 89 -9.91 5.03 4.34
N PRO A 90 -9.19 5.93 5.04
CA PRO A 90 -9.83 6.98 5.79
C PRO A 90 -10.51 7.99 4.86
N ALA A 91 -11.54 8.67 5.34
CA ALA A 91 -12.18 9.75 4.61
C ALA A 91 -11.16 10.80 4.19
N GLY A 92 -11.23 11.26 2.95
CA GLY A 92 -10.31 12.23 2.37
C GLY A 92 -9.14 11.61 1.60
N ALA A 93 -8.84 10.33 1.79
CA ALA A 93 -7.82 9.63 1.02
C ALA A 93 -8.24 9.48 -0.45
N LYS A 94 -7.27 9.34 -1.34
CA LYS A 94 -7.50 9.20 -2.77
C LYS A 94 -7.38 7.74 -3.21
N TYR A 95 -8.23 7.36 -4.14
CA TYR A 95 -8.18 6.07 -4.80
C TYR A 95 -8.67 6.18 -6.24
N ARG A 96 -8.33 5.19 -7.06
CA ARG A 96 -8.87 5.10 -8.42
C ARG A 96 -8.94 3.66 -8.91
N LEU A 97 -9.85 3.42 -9.82
CA LEU A 97 -9.76 2.30 -10.74
C LEU A 97 -8.65 2.58 -11.75
N VAL A 98 -7.89 1.56 -12.14
CA VAL A 98 -6.82 1.73 -13.14
C VAL A 98 -7.43 2.28 -14.43
N GLY A 99 -6.85 3.36 -14.94
CA GLY A 99 -7.35 4.08 -16.10
C GLY A 99 -8.43 5.11 -15.79
N GLY A 100 -8.92 5.20 -14.56
CA GLY A 100 -9.90 6.17 -14.11
C GLY A 100 -9.30 7.39 -13.40
N GLY A 101 -10.15 8.38 -13.12
CA GLY A 101 -9.79 9.55 -12.36
C GLY A 101 -9.72 9.26 -10.84
N TRP A 102 -8.97 10.09 -10.12
CA TRP A 102 -8.91 9.99 -8.66
C TRP A 102 -10.25 10.31 -8.02
N GLN A 103 -10.65 9.43 -7.11
CA GLN A 103 -11.84 9.58 -6.27
C GLN A 103 -11.40 9.90 -4.84
N THR A 104 -12.30 10.44 -4.04
CA THR A 104 -12.03 10.73 -2.63
C THR A 104 -12.87 9.79 -1.77
N ALA A 105 -12.20 9.05 -0.89
CA ALA A 105 -12.89 8.17 0.06
C ALA A 105 -13.75 9.01 1.01
N GLY A 106 -14.94 8.51 1.32
CA GLY A 106 -15.90 9.21 2.16
C GLY A 106 -16.78 10.22 1.41
N GLN A 107 -16.60 10.39 0.12
CA GLN A 107 -17.44 11.21 -0.75
C GLN A 107 -18.26 10.30 -1.68
N GLY A 108 -19.49 10.01 -1.26
CA GLY A 108 -20.38 9.12 -1.99
C GLY A 108 -20.05 7.63 -1.79
N ALA A 109 -20.69 6.79 -2.59
CA ALA A 109 -20.48 5.35 -2.56
C ALA A 109 -19.07 5.00 -3.07
N LEU A 110 -18.44 4.02 -2.40
CA LEU A 110 -17.12 3.54 -2.78
C LEU A 110 -17.19 2.81 -4.12
N GLN A 111 -16.36 3.23 -5.08
CA GLN A 111 -16.26 2.60 -6.39
C GLN A 111 -15.16 1.54 -6.37
N LEU A 112 -15.56 0.28 -6.41
CA LEU A 112 -14.64 -0.86 -6.41
C LEU A 112 -14.57 -1.50 -7.81
N ASP A 113 -13.43 -2.13 -8.10
CA ASP A 113 -13.28 -2.95 -9.29
C ASP A 113 -14.33 -4.08 -9.27
N PRO A 114 -15.02 -4.36 -10.41
CA PRO A 114 -16.01 -5.45 -10.48
C PRO A 114 -15.45 -6.83 -10.13
N ARG A 115 -14.13 -7.01 -10.21
CA ARG A 115 -13.45 -8.25 -9.86
C ARG A 115 -13.19 -8.40 -8.36
N CYS A 116 -13.57 -7.43 -7.54
CA CYS A 116 -13.47 -7.54 -6.09
C CYS A 116 -14.29 -8.71 -5.57
N PRO A 117 -13.70 -9.57 -4.72
CA PRO A 117 -14.41 -10.69 -4.13
C PRO A 117 -15.48 -10.24 -3.14
#